data_1370f078b5ae37c2b58b277c9d9fba3c
#
_entry.id   1370f078b5ae37c2b58b277c9d9fba3c
#
_cell.length_a   1.000
_cell.length_b   1.000
_cell.length_c   1.000
_cell.angle_alpha   90.00
_cell.angle_beta   90.00
_cell.angle_gamma   90.00
#
_symmetry.space_group_name_H-M   'P 1'
#
loop_
_entity.id
_entity.type
_entity.pdbx_description
1 polymer ?
#
loop_
_entity_poly.entity_id
_entity_poly.type
_entity_poly.pdbx_seq_one_letter_code
_entity_poly.pdbx_strand_id
1 'polypeptide(L)'
;DKTAKNNPYFNVEAPHPYSVFHDFNHESPLVRKFVKRNLQFLLKEYKVDGFRFDLTKGFTQTSCTESTASNYDASRIAILKDYNAAIKEVKEGSYVILEHFCDSKEENELAADGMHLWRNLNNAYCQSAMGYAKNSSFSSLYEKTPAWVGFMESHDEERAAYKQSQWGEGILKTDLDARMNQLALNTTFFLTVPGPKMVWQFGEMGYDISIEENGRTGRKPLHWEYLENTNRKELHDVYADLMKLRNAHPELFDSSAILTWKVGVSDWDNGRSLLVESVTGKQLVVMGNFTHNAVDVAFPATAGNLDQLFYRKE
;
A
#
# COMPACT_ATOMS: atom_id res chain seq x y z
N ASP A 1 30.93 -12.62 -7.95
CA ASP A 1 32.14 -12.65 -7.08
C ASP A 1 31.68 -12.68 -5.62
N LYS A 2 32.41 -13.42 -4.78
CA LYS A 2 32.12 -13.46 -3.34
C LYS A 2 32.77 -12.26 -2.63
N THR A 3 32.11 -11.77 -1.61
CA THR A 3 32.68 -10.74 -0.72
C THR A 3 33.96 -11.22 -0.06
N ALA A 4 34.98 -10.37 0.01
CA ALA A 4 36.22 -10.69 0.68
C ALA A 4 35.98 -10.90 2.20
N LYS A 5 36.61 -11.92 2.79
CA LYS A 5 36.43 -12.26 4.23
C LYS A 5 36.78 -11.15 5.20
N ASN A 6 37.64 -10.23 4.80
CA ASN A 6 38.06 -9.07 5.60
C ASN A 6 37.31 -7.78 5.22
N ASN A 7 36.25 -7.86 4.45
CA ASN A 7 35.41 -6.70 4.13
C ASN A 7 34.64 -6.28 5.40
N PRO A 8 34.72 -5.03 5.84
CA PRO A 8 34.07 -4.58 7.07
C PRO A 8 32.58 -4.21 6.89
N TYR A 9 32.07 -4.20 5.63
CA TYR A 9 30.72 -3.72 5.32
C TYR A 9 29.75 -4.87 4.99
N PHE A 10 30.21 -5.87 4.24
CA PHE A 10 29.34 -6.91 3.70
C PHE A 10 29.58 -8.26 4.34
N ASN A 11 28.51 -9.02 4.49
CA ASN A 11 28.62 -10.44 4.84
C ASN A 11 29.28 -11.24 3.69
N VAL A 12 30.08 -12.24 4.03
CA VAL A 12 30.63 -13.17 3.02
C VAL A 12 29.50 -14.01 2.42
N GLU A 13 28.58 -14.42 3.28
CA GLU A 13 27.34 -15.09 2.95
C GLU A 13 26.23 -14.45 3.78
N ALA A 14 25.11 -14.10 3.14
CA ALA A 14 23.98 -13.53 3.83
C ALA A 14 23.37 -14.55 4.83
N PRO A 15 22.98 -14.16 6.04
CA PRO A 15 22.34 -15.03 7.01
C PRO A 15 20.88 -15.37 6.64
N HIS A 16 20.33 -14.76 5.59
CA HIS A 16 18.95 -14.85 5.12
C HIS A 16 18.89 -15.11 3.61
N PRO A 17 17.75 -15.60 3.06
CA PRO A 17 17.62 -15.95 1.64
C PRO A 17 17.40 -14.76 0.70
N TYR A 18 17.29 -13.53 1.19
CA TYR A 18 16.89 -12.34 0.43
C TYR A 18 18.05 -11.48 -0.08
N SER A 19 19.27 -12.01 -0.10
CA SER A 19 20.41 -11.25 -0.60
C SER A 19 20.36 -11.05 -2.11
N VAL A 20 20.50 -9.79 -2.53
CA VAL A 20 20.69 -9.39 -3.92
C VAL A 20 22.07 -8.77 -4.03
N PHE A 21 22.96 -9.36 -4.81
CA PHE A 21 24.38 -9.00 -4.91
C PHE A 21 25.18 -9.21 -3.63
N HIS A 22 25.34 -8.19 -2.80
CA HIS A 22 26.10 -8.21 -1.56
C HIS A 22 25.24 -7.70 -0.41
N ASP A 23 25.26 -8.43 0.68
CA ASP A 23 24.45 -8.18 1.85
C ASP A 23 25.23 -7.33 2.88
N PHE A 24 24.68 -6.16 3.27
CA PHE A 24 25.25 -5.34 4.34
C PHE A 24 25.11 -6.03 5.69
N ASN A 25 26.21 -6.05 6.45
CA ASN A 25 26.14 -6.39 7.88
C ASN A 25 25.62 -5.18 8.67
N HIS A 26 24.32 -5.07 8.85
CA HIS A 26 23.71 -3.96 9.60
C HIS A 26 24.00 -3.98 11.11
N GLU A 27 24.60 -5.02 11.65
CA GLU A 27 25.13 -5.02 13.02
C GLU A 27 26.54 -4.39 13.11
N SER A 28 27.25 -4.27 11.99
CA SER A 28 28.56 -3.61 11.95
C SER A 28 28.44 -2.12 12.29
N PRO A 29 29.19 -1.60 13.28
CA PRO A 29 29.20 -0.17 13.58
C PRO A 29 29.60 0.72 12.39
N LEU A 30 30.43 0.20 11.48
CA LEU A 30 30.84 0.90 10.27
C LEU A 30 29.68 1.03 9.27
N VAL A 31 28.90 -0.02 9.08
CA VAL A 31 27.70 0.00 8.24
C VAL A 31 26.67 0.97 8.83
N ARG A 32 26.37 0.87 10.13
CA ARG A 32 25.45 1.79 10.81
C ARG A 32 25.86 3.25 10.64
N LYS A 33 27.14 3.55 10.86
CA LYS A 33 27.68 4.90 10.67
C LYS A 33 27.53 5.37 9.21
N PHE A 34 27.84 4.52 8.26
CA PHE A 34 27.73 4.81 6.83
C PHE A 34 26.27 5.09 6.42
N VAL A 35 25.35 4.20 6.79
CA VAL A 35 23.92 4.33 6.47
C VAL A 35 23.33 5.58 7.11
N LYS A 36 23.54 5.81 8.41
CA LYS A 36 23.05 7.00 9.13
C LYS A 36 23.56 8.30 8.48
N ARG A 37 24.85 8.36 8.16
CA ARG A 37 25.44 9.53 7.48
C ARG A 37 24.78 9.77 6.11
N ASN A 38 24.52 8.71 5.34
CA ASN A 38 23.87 8.82 4.03
C ASN A 38 22.45 9.37 4.17
N LEU A 39 21.65 8.80 5.07
CA LEU A 39 20.28 9.25 5.34
C LEU A 39 20.23 10.72 5.75
N GLN A 40 21.10 11.10 6.71
CA GLN A 40 21.20 12.48 7.19
C GLN A 40 21.67 13.45 6.10
N PHE A 41 22.58 13.02 5.22
CA PHE A 41 23.05 13.80 4.08
C PHE A 41 21.92 14.08 3.10
N LEU A 42 21.14 13.07 2.72
CA LEU A 42 20.01 13.22 1.81
C LEU A 42 18.93 14.17 2.38
N LEU A 43 18.64 14.07 3.66
CA LEU A 43 17.72 15.01 4.33
C LEU A 43 18.24 16.46 4.31
N LYS A 44 19.53 16.67 4.58
CA LYS A 44 20.13 18.00 4.71
C LYS A 44 20.35 18.67 3.35
N GLU A 45 20.90 17.94 2.39
CA GLU A 45 21.33 18.49 1.10
C GLU A 45 20.21 18.44 0.06
N TYR A 46 19.49 17.31 -0.05
CA TYR A 46 18.46 17.12 -1.06
C TYR A 46 17.05 17.46 -0.56
N LYS A 47 16.89 17.74 0.75
CA LYS A 47 15.62 18.15 1.36
C LYS A 47 14.48 17.13 1.13
N VAL A 48 14.82 15.86 1.06
CA VAL A 48 13.80 14.81 0.98
C VAL A 48 12.93 14.79 2.24
N ASP A 49 11.69 14.30 2.14
CA ASP A 49 10.75 14.25 3.26
C ASP A 49 10.78 12.93 4.04
N GLY A 50 11.53 11.96 3.54
CA GLY A 50 11.67 10.65 4.19
C GLY A 50 12.20 9.59 3.25
N PHE A 51 12.11 8.34 3.69
CA PHE A 51 12.66 7.18 2.99
C PHE A 51 11.71 6.00 3.00
N ARG A 52 11.70 5.24 1.92
CA ARG A 52 11.22 3.87 1.90
C ARG A 52 12.43 2.94 1.90
N PHE A 53 12.53 2.10 2.90
CA PHE A 53 13.57 1.09 3.02
C PHE A 53 13.12 -0.20 2.33
N ASP A 54 13.99 -0.68 1.46
CA ASP A 54 13.80 -1.91 0.70
C ASP A 54 14.10 -3.12 1.57
N LEU A 55 13.24 -4.13 1.51
CA LEU A 55 13.43 -5.48 2.05
C LEU A 55 14.05 -5.52 3.47
N THR A 56 13.48 -4.74 4.39
CA THR A 56 14.03 -4.56 5.76
C THR A 56 14.04 -5.84 6.60
N LYS A 57 13.28 -6.88 6.23
CA LYS A 57 13.42 -8.20 6.86
C LYS A 57 14.81 -8.80 6.72
N GLY A 58 15.57 -8.37 5.72
CA GLY A 58 16.97 -8.73 5.51
C GLY A 58 17.97 -7.96 6.39
N PHE A 59 17.55 -6.99 7.22
CA PHE A 59 18.46 -6.24 8.09
C PHE A 59 18.87 -7.01 9.35
N THR A 60 18.92 -8.32 9.27
CA THR A 60 19.22 -9.23 10.38
C THR A 60 20.56 -9.93 10.17
N GLN A 61 21.23 -10.29 11.28
CA GLN A 61 22.32 -11.27 11.29
C GLN A 61 21.87 -12.63 11.84
N THR A 62 20.61 -12.76 12.22
CA THR A 62 20.01 -14.03 12.63
C THR A 62 19.88 -14.95 11.42
N SER A 63 20.48 -16.14 11.48
CA SER A 63 20.36 -17.12 10.42
C SER A 63 18.91 -17.58 10.26
N CYS A 64 18.35 -17.46 9.07
CA CYS A 64 16.97 -17.82 8.80
C CYS A 64 16.77 -18.40 7.39
N THR A 65 15.62 -19.04 7.20
CA THR A 65 15.10 -19.53 5.91
C THR A 65 13.92 -18.69 5.46
N GLU A 66 13.40 -18.92 4.25
CA GLU A 66 12.18 -18.26 3.78
C GLU A 66 11.00 -18.42 4.76
N SER A 67 10.87 -19.59 5.37
CA SER A 67 9.79 -19.89 6.34
C SER A 67 9.98 -19.25 7.71
N THR A 68 11.19 -18.81 8.07
CA THR A 68 11.50 -18.26 9.40
C THR A 68 11.94 -16.80 9.37
N ALA A 69 12.24 -16.25 8.22
CA ALA A 69 12.73 -14.86 8.07
C ALA A 69 11.73 -13.80 8.55
N SER A 70 10.44 -14.12 8.54
CA SER A 70 9.39 -13.23 9.05
C SER A 70 9.15 -13.34 10.55
N ASN A 71 9.83 -14.25 11.26
CA ASN A 71 9.71 -14.40 12.71
C ASN A 71 10.23 -13.14 13.42
N TYR A 72 9.70 -12.89 14.62
CA TYR A 72 10.11 -11.76 15.46
C TYR A 72 11.64 -11.76 15.71
N ASP A 73 12.29 -10.62 15.45
CA ASP A 73 13.74 -10.43 15.63
C ASP A 73 14.05 -9.09 16.32
N ALA A 74 14.38 -9.15 17.60
CA ALA A 74 14.68 -7.97 18.39
C ALA A 74 15.95 -7.22 17.92
N SER A 75 16.93 -7.90 17.31
CA SER A 75 18.14 -7.27 16.80
C SER A 75 17.83 -6.42 15.57
N ARG A 76 17.00 -6.92 14.68
CA ARG A 76 16.51 -6.20 13.50
C ARG A 76 15.70 -4.97 13.90
N ILE A 77 14.81 -5.10 14.87
CA ILE A 77 14.06 -3.95 15.43
C ILE A 77 15.00 -2.88 15.94
N ALA A 78 16.03 -3.25 16.71
CA ALA A 78 17.01 -2.31 17.26
C ALA A 78 17.78 -1.56 16.15
N ILE A 79 18.12 -2.22 15.04
CA ILE A 79 18.77 -1.61 13.89
C ILE A 79 17.85 -0.58 13.23
N LEU A 80 16.59 -0.95 12.97
CA LEU A 80 15.62 -0.06 12.32
C LEU A 80 15.29 1.17 13.20
N LYS A 81 15.15 0.98 14.52
CA LYS A 81 14.98 2.09 15.47
C LYS A 81 16.18 3.03 15.50
N ASP A 82 17.43 2.51 15.43
CA ASP A 82 18.64 3.34 15.36
C ASP A 82 18.67 4.19 14.07
N TYR A 83 18.24 3.65 12.94
CA TYR A 83 18.13 4.43 11.71
C TYR A 83 16.98 5.46 11.76
N ASN A 84 15.83 5.08 12.31
CA ASN A 84 14.72 6.00 12.54
C ASN A 84 15.13 7.18 13.42
N ALA A 85 15.80 6.91 14.54
CA ALA A 85 16.32 7.95 15.43
C ALA A 85 17.28 8.92 14.71
N ALA A 86 18.21 8.40 13.90
CA ALA A 86 19.15 9.23 13.13
C ALA A 86 18.46 10.11 12.07
N ILE A 87 17.36 9.65 11.49
CA ILE A 87 16.52 10.43 10.57
C ILE A 87 15.80 11.55 11.33
N LYS A 88 15.13 11.19 12.44
CA LYS A 88 14.35 12.12 13.26
C LYS A 88 15.21 13.19 13.92
N GLU A 89 16.49 12.91 14.22
CA GLU A 89 17.45 13.89 14.71
C GLU A 89 17.64 15.07 13.74
N VAL A 90 17.56 14.83 12.43
CA VAL A 90 17.70 15.87 11.40
C VAL A 90 16.37 16.54 11.06
N LYS A 91 15.31 15.75 10.99
CA LYS A 91 13.96 16.22 10.62
C LYS A 91 12.92 15.34 11.30
N GLU A 92 12.37 15.78 12.42
CA GLU A 92 11.42 15.04 13.25
C GLU A 92 10.21 14.53 12.47
N GLY A 93 9.63 15.34 11.60
CA GLY A 93 8.48 15.00 10.77
C GLY A 93 8.77 14.11 9.54
N SER A 94 10.00 13.58 9.38
CA SER A 94 10.33 12.73 8.23
C SER A 94 9.54 11.42 8.24
N TYR A 95 9.18 10.94 7.05
CA TYR A 95 8.58 9.63 6.88
C TYR A 95 9.64 8.53 6.85
N VAL A 96 9.38 7.44 7.56
CA VAL A 96 10.17 6.19 7.49
C VAL A 96 9.20 5.07 7.16
N ILE A 97 9.31 4.54 5.95
CA ILE A 97 8.42 3.51 5.42
C ILE A 97 9.24 2.24 5.21
N LEU A 98 8.78 1.13 5.73
CA LEU A 98 9.49 -0.14 5.70
C LEU A 98 8.77 -1.15 4.81
N GLU A 99 9.46 -1.67 3.82
CA GLU A 99 9.05 -2.92 3.20
C GLU A 99 9.52 -4.07 4.10
N HIS A 100 8.65 -4.49 5.02
CA HIS A 100 9.03 -5.37 6.12
C HIS A 100 8.42 -6.78 6.01
N PHE A 101 7.09 -6.87 5.99
CA PHE A 101 6.35 -8.14 5.85
C PHE A 101 6.78 -9.21 6.85
N CYS A 102 6.87 -8.85 8.12
CA CYS A 102 7.26 -9.72 9.21
C CYS A 102 6.11 -10.00 10.18
N ASP A 103 6.44 -10.64 11.30
CA ASP A 103 5.52 -10.92 12.38
C ASP A 103 4.81 -9.64 12.87
N SER A 104 3.50 -9.73 13.12
CA SER A 104 2.68 -8.57 13.48
C SER A 104 3.11 -7.90 14.78
N LYS A 105 3.68 -8.65 15.74
CA LYS A 105 4.23 -8.06 16.96
C LYS A 105 5.43 -7.16 16.67
N GLU A 106 6.31 -7.58 15.75
CA GLU A 106 7.46 -6.79 15.31
C GLU A 106 7.00 -5.54 14.55
N GLU A 107 6.08 -5.69 13.59
CA GLU A 107 5.53 -4.57 12.83
C GLU A 107 4.82 -3.54 13.74
N ASN A 108 4.06 -4.01 14.72
CA ASN A 108 3.42 -3.12 15.70
C ASN A 108 4.43 -2.38 16.58
N GLU A 109 5.54 -3.02 16.94
CA GLU A 109 6.61 -2.37 17.71
C GLU A 109 7.33 -1.27 16.91
N LEU A 110 7.57 -1.51 15.61
CA LEU A 110 8.14 -0.52 14.70
C LEU A 110 7.16 0.64 14.43
N ALA A 111 5.88 0.33 14.29
CA ALA A 111 4.81 1.31 14.16
C ALA A 111 4.68 2.21 15.40
N ALA A 112 4.80 1.64 16.59
CA ALA A 112 4.79 2.38 17.86
C ALA A 112 5.99 3.35 17.99
N ASP A 113 7.10 3.09 17.29
CA ASP A 113 8.26 3.97 17.17
C ASP A 113 8.11 5.05 16.08
N GLY A 114 6.93 5.17 15.48
CA GLY A 114 6.59 6.17 14.47
C GLY A 114 7.01 5.84 13.04
N MET A 115 7.32 4.58 12.76
CA MET A 115 7.57 4.11 11.40
C MET A 115 6.29 3.63 10.72
N HIS A 116 6.29 3.65 9.39
CA HIS A 116 5.19 3.14 8.57
C HIS A 116 5.58 1.83 7.89
N LEU A 117 4.64 0.90 7.77
CA LEU A 117 4.83 -0.42 7.19
C LEU A 117 4.09 -0.52 5.85
N TRP A 118 4.72 -1.08 4.83
CA TRP A 118 4.05 -1.41 3.57
C TRP A 118 3.04 -2.53 3.75
N ARG A 119 1.86 -2.35 3.14
CA ARG A 119 0.80 -3.34 3.13
C ARG A 119 0.35 -3.61 1.69
N ASN A 120 0.76 -4.76 1.18
CA ASN A 120 0.45 -5.21 -0.18
C ASN A 120 -0.96 -5.80 -0.25
N LEU A 121 -1.86 -5.17 -0.99
CA LEU A 121 -3.21 -5.64 -1.27
C LEU A 121 -3.42 -5.97 -2.75
N ASN A 122 -2.37 -6.03 -3.56
CA ASN A 122 -2.48 -6.24 -5.00
C ASN A 122 -3.35 -7.44 -5.36
N ASN A 123 -3.13 -8.61 -4.72
CA ASN A 123 -3.91 -9.79 -5.03
C ASN A 123 -5.42 -9.56 -4.81
N ALA A 124 -5.81 -9.01 -3.66
CA ALA A 124 -7.22 -8.79 -3.33
C ALA A 124 -7.89 -7.80 -4.29
N TYR A 125 -7.22 -6.68 -4.57
CA TYR A 125 -7.74 -5.67 -5.49
C TYR A 125 -7.75 -6.15 -6.95
N CYS A 126 -6.78 -6.92 -7.38
CA CYS A 126 -6.79 -7.55 -8.71
C CYS A 126 -7.92 -8.57 -8.85
N GLN A 127 -8.17 -9.42 -7.84
CA GLN A 127 -9.30 -10.35 -7.87
C GLN A 127 -10.63 -9.60 -7.97
N SER A 128 -10.80 -8.57 -7.15
CA SER A 128 -11.97 -7.70 -7.21
C SER A 128 -12.10 -6.98 -8.55
N ALA A 129 -11.01 -6.46 -9.11
CA ALA A 129 -10.99 -5.77 -10.40
C ALA A 129 -11.40 -6.71 -11.53
N MET A 130 -10.98 -7.98 -11.48
CA MET A 130 -11.35 -9.00 -12.47
C MET A 130 -12.77 -9.53 -12.30
N GLY A 131 -13.51 -9.21 -11.24
CA GLY A 131 -14.87 -9.68 -10.97
C GLY A 131 -14.95 -10.95 -10.12
N TYR A 132 -13.85 -11.38 -9.48
CA TYR A 132 -13.80 -12.61 -8.70
C TYR A 132 -13.96 -12.37 -7.21
N ALA A 133 -14.96 -12.97 -6.59
CA ALA A 133 -15.18 -12.94 -5.15
C ALA A 133 -14.05 -13.63 -4.36
N LYS A 134 -13.56 -14.75 -4.87
CA LYS A 134 -12.50 -15.53 -4.22
C LYS A 134 -11.22 -14.69 -4.09
N ASN A 135 -10.66 -14.64 -2.86
CA ASN A 135 -9.45 -13.89 -2.52
C ASN A 135 -9.56 -12.36 -2.69
N SER A 136 -10.78 -11.79 -2.78
CA SER A 136 -11.02 -10.36 -2.96
C SER A 136 -11.30 -9.61 -1.64
N SER A 137 -11.00 -10.18 -0.48
CA SER A 137 -11.20 -9.49 0.80
C SER A 137 -10.26 -8.30 0.96
N PHE A 138 -10.80 -7.13 1.32
CA PHE A 138 -10.01 -5.94 1.63
C PHE A 138 -9.68 -5.80 3.12
N SER A 139 -10.08 -6.76 3.96
CA SER A 139 -9.97 -6.65 5.42
C SER A 139 -8.55 -6.47 5.94
N SER A 140 -7.54 -6.90 5.20
CA SER A 140 -6.13 -6.72 5.58
C SER A 140 -5.55 -5.34 5.26
N LEU A 141 -6.34 -4.44 4.63
CA LEU A 141 -5.90 -3.06 4.37
C LEU A 141 -5.78 -2.22 5.65
N TYR A 142 -6.54 -2.54 6.68
CA TYR A 142 -6.59 -1.81 7.93
C TYR A 142 -6.59 -2.78 9.11
N GLU A 143 -5.61 -2.62 9.97
CA GLU A 143 -5.61 -3.09 11.35
C GLU A 143 -5.56 -1.84 12.23
N LYS A 144 -5.97 -1.90 13.47
CA LYS A 144 -6.18 -0.77 14.41
C LYS A 144 -5.05 0.28 14.51
N THR A 145 -3.97 0.13 13.75
CA THR A 145 -2.87 1.08 13.68
C THR A 145 -2.81 1.71 12.29
N PRO A 146 -2.87 3.04 12.18
CA PRO A 146 -2.80 3.77 10.91
C PRO A 146 -1.37 3.84 10.33
N ALA A 147 -0.48 2.98 10.79
CA ALA A 147 0.91 2.94 10.34
C ALA A 147 1.10 2.23 8.98
N TRP A 148 0.06 1.57 8.47
CA TRP A 148 0.14 0.83 7.21
C TRP A 148 0.02 1.75 6.00
N VAL A 149 1.04 1.76 5.14
CA VAL A 149 0.95 2.33 3.80
C VAL A 149 0.39 1.27 2.87
N GLY A 150 -0.92 1.26 2.69
CA GLY A 150 -1.60 0.32 1.80
C GLY A 150 -1.40 0.67 0.33
N PHE A 151 -1.31 -0.35 -0.53
CA PHE A 151 -1.27 -0.16 -1.98
C PHE A 151 -1.98 -1.28 -2.75
N MET A 152 -2.57 -0.91 -3.88
CA MET A 152 -3.18 -1.84 -4.83
C MET A 152 -2.17 -2.32 -5.87
N GLU A 153 -1.22 -1.47 -6.23
CA GLU A 153 -0.19 -1.70 -7.24
C GLU A 153 1.13 -1.11 -6.78
N SER A 154 2.24 -1.71 -7.23
CA SER A 154 3.59 -1.17 -7.04
C SER A 154 4.48 -1.49 -8.24
N HIS A 155 5.78 -1.23 -8.11
CA HIS A 155 6.79 -1.61 -9.11
C HIS A 155 7.03 -3.13 -9.17
N ASP A 156 6.54 -3.89 -8.20
CA ASP A 156 6.74 -5.34 -8.08
C ASP A 156 5.53 -6.18 -8.47
N GLU A 157 4.34 -5.59 -8.50
CA GLU A 157 3.10 -6.31 -8.79
C GLU A 157 2.51 -5.95 -10.16
N GLU A 158 1.77 -6.91 -10.72
CA GLU A 158 1.05 -6.70 -11.98
C GLU A 158 -0.11 -5.71 -11.82
N ARG A 159 -0.37 -4.95 -12.87
CA ARG A 159 -1.44 -3.95 -12.93
C ARG A 159 -2.82 -4.58 -12.90
N ALA A 160 -3.73 -4.00 -12.12
CA ALA A 160 -5.11 -4.47 -12.04
C ALA A 160 -5.83 -4.34 -13.40
N ALA A 161 -5.64 -3.23 -14.10
CA ALA A 161 -6.22 -3.01 -15.43
C ALA A 161 -5.69 -3.99 -16.48
N TYR A 162 -4.39 -4.35 -16.41
CA TYR A 162 -3.83 -5.40 -17.26
C TYR A 162 -4.47 -6.75 -16.94
N LYS A 163 -4.57 -7.11 -15.66
CA LYS A 163 -5.22 -8.36 -15.25
C LYS A 163 -6.68 -8.43 -15.70
N GLN A 164 -7.44 -7.34 -15.63
CA GLN A 164 -8.79 -7.27 -16.17
C GLN A 164 -8.82 -7.62 -17.67
N SER A 165 -7.94 -7.01 -18.48
CA SER A 165 -7.92 -7.23 -19.92
C SER A 165 -7.55 -8.67 -20.30
N GLN A 166 -6.80 -9.38 -19.46
CA GLN A 166 -6.38 -10.75 -19.72
C GLN A 166 -7.33 -11.80 -19.15
N TRP A 167 -7.84 -11.56 -17.93
CA TRP A 167 -8.56 -12.58 -17.15
C TRP A 167 -9.86 -12.07 -16.51
N GLY A 168 -10.33 -10.88 -16.88
CA GLY A 168 -11.59 -10.31 -16.36
C GLY A 168 -12.79 -11.21 -16.69
N GLU A 169 -13.73 -11.29 -15.77
CA GLU A 169 -14.97 -12.02 -15.95
C GLU A 169 -15.94 -11.25 -16.86
N GLY A 170 -16.52 -11.95 -17.84
CA GLY A 170 -17.52 -11.37 -18.72
C GLY A 170 -17.07 -10.07 -19.41
N ILE A 171 -17.87 -9.03 -19.25
CA ILE A 171 -17.65 -7.70 -19.85
C ILE A 171 -16.37 -7.02 -19.35
N LEU A 172 -15.88 -7.33 -18.14
CA LEU A 172 -14.65 -6.77 -17.59
C LEU A 172 -13.40 -7.14 -18.40
N LYS A 173 -13.47 -8.17 -19.23
CA LYS A 173 -12.37 -8.53 -20.13
C LYS A 173 -12.28 -7.64 -21.36
N THR A 174 -13.41 -7.23 -21.92
CA THR A 174 -13.48 -6.66 -23.27
C THR A 174 -13.90 -5.19 -23.32
N ASP A 175 -14.63 -4.72 -22.33
CA ASP A 175 -15.18 -3.37 -22.29
C ASP A 175 -14.35 -2.45 -21.37
N LEU A 176 -13.88 -1.34 -21.93
CA LEU A 176 -13.03 -0.39 -21.18
C LEU A 176 -13.83 0.38 -20.14
N ASP A 177 -15.08 0.74 -20.44
CA ASP A 177 -15.94 1.46 -19.49
C ASP A 177 -16.21 0.59 -18.25
N ALA A 178 -16.61 -0.66 -18.45
CA ALA A 178 -16.82 -1.60 -17.35
C ALA A 178 -15.56 -1.79 -16.51
N ARG A 179 -14.37 -1.89 -17.14
CA ARG A 179 -13.08 -1.97 -16.42
C ARG A 179 -12.82 -0.75 -15.57
N MET A 180 -12.96 0.44 -16.12
CA MET A 180 -12.68 1.70 -15.39
C MET A 180 -13.68 1.89 -14.25
N ASN A 181 -14.94 1.52 -14.43
CA ASN A 181 -15.96 1.55 -13.39
C ASN A 181 -15.63 0.62 -12.22
N GLN A 182 -15.20 -0.62 -12.53
CA GLN A 182 -14.79 -1.56 -11.49
C GLN A 182 -13.53 -1.09 -10.75
N LEU A 183 -12.57 -0.45 -11.44
CA LEU A 183 -11.41 0.16 -10.80
C LEU A 183 -11.80 1.38 -9.94
N ALA A 184 -12.75 2.20 -10.39
CA ALA A 184 -13.27 3.32 -9.61
C ALA A 184 -13.93 2.84 -8.29
N LEU A 185 -14.69 1.73 -8.36
CA LEU A 185 -15.25 1.10 -7.18
C LEU A 185 -14.16 0.59 -6.22
N ASN A 186 -13.16 -0.12 -6.73
CA ASN A 186 -11.98 -0.54 -5.95
C ASN A 186 -11.30 0.66 -5.28
N THR A 187 -11.05 1.72 -6.04
CA THR A 187 -10.39 2.95 -5.58
C THR A 187 -11.19 3.62 -4.46
N THR A 188 -12.52 3.63 -4.58
CA THR A 188 -13.39 4.17 -3.54
C THR A 188 -13.19 3.44 -2.22
N PHE A 189 -13.21 2.10 -2.22
CA PHE A 189 -12.95 1.30 -1.03
C PHE A 189 -11.49 1.30 -0.57
N PHE A 190 -10.57 1.74 -1.39
CA PHE A 190 -9.17 1.89 -1.03
C PHE A 190 -8.88 3.24 -0.38
N LEU A 191 -9.29 4.35 -1.02
CA LEU A 191 -8.96 5.69 -0.56
C LEU A 191 -9.82 6.18 0.59
N THR A 192 -10.98 5.57 0.85
CA THR A 192 -11.85 5.93 1.99
C THR A 192 -11.50 5.22 3.29
N VAL A 193 -10.59 4.27 3.28
CA VAL A 193 -10.05 3.63 4.49
C VAL A 193 -9.01 4.55 5.15
N PRO A 194 -9.01 4.73 6.49
CA PRO A 194 -8.00 5.51 7.20
C PRO A 194 -6.56 5.05 6.95
N GLY A 195 -5.61 5.92 7.27
CA GLY A 195 -4.18 5.69 7.10
C GLY A 195 -3.63 6.06 5.71
N PRO A 196 -2.29 6.11 5.57
CA PRO A 196 -1.63 6.51 4.34
C PRO A 196 -1.81 5.48 3.22
N LYS A 197 -1.76 5.95 1.98
CA LYS A 197 -1.92 5.15 0.77
C LYS A 197 -0.84 5.48 -0.23
N MET A 198 -0.39 4.47 -0.98
CA MET A 198 0.45 4.66 -2.14
C MET A 198 -0.37 4.38 -3.41
N VAL A 199 -0.32 5.31 -4.35
CA VAL A 199 -0.83 5.12 -5.71
C VAL A 199 0.36 4.97 -6.63
N TRP A 200 0.41 3.87 -7.37
CA TRP A 200 1.51 3.62 -8.30
C TRP A 200 1.22 4.30 -9.64
N GLN A 201 2.30 4.66 -10.35
CA GLN A 201 2.32 5.38 -11.61
C GLN A 201 1.22 4.95 -12.58
N PHE A 202 0.38 5.89 -13.01
CA PHE A 202 -0.75 5.72 -13.93
C PHE A 202 -1.86 4.74 -13.47
N GLY A 203 -1.81 4.24 -12.23
CA GLY A 203 -2.92 3.44 -11.66
C GLY A 203 -4.22 4.22 -11.65
N GLU A 204 -4.15 5.54 -11.44
CA GLU A 204 -5.28 6.47 -11.46
C GLU A 204 -5.92 6.63 -12.85
N MET A 205 -5.28 6.13 -13.89
CA MET A 205 -5.80 6.12 -15.27
C MET A 205 -6.05 4.70 -15.79
N GLY A 206 -5.99 3.71 -14.89
CA GLY A 206 -6.17 2.31 -15.28
C GLY A 206 -5.08 1.81 -16.23
N TYR A 207 -3.81 1.97 -15.82
CA TYR A 207 -2.66 1.55 -16.61
C TYR A 207 -2.68 0.05 -16.88
N ASP A 208 -2.76 -0.35 -18.14
CA ASP A 208 -2.99 -1.72 -18.59
C ASP A 208 -1.82 -2.34 -19.35
N ILE A 209 -0.62 -1.80 -19.16
CA ILE A 209 0.63 -2.38 -19.67
C ILE A 209 1.20 -3.33 -18.60
N SER A 210 1.59 -4.54 -19.02
CA SER A 210 2.17 -5.55 -18.13
C SER A 210 3.45 -5.08 -17.46
N ILE A 211 3.67 -5.55 -16.23
CA ILE A 211 4.94 -5.38 -15.54
C ILE A 211 6.11 -6.03 -16.30
N GLU A 212 5.84 -7.01 -17.17
CA GLU A 212 6.86 -7.67 -18.01
C GLU A 212 7.19 -6.89 -19.30
N GLU A 213 6.48 -5.80 -19.59
CA GLU A 213 6.81 -4.95 -20.76
C GLU A 213 8.23 -4.41 -20.63
N ASN A 214 9.04 -4.62 -21.67
CA ASN A 214 10.48 -4.33 -21.70
C ASN A 214 11.29 -5.06 -20.60
N GLY A 215 10.78 -6.19 -20.12
CA GLY A 215 11.31 -6.94 -18.98
C GLY A 215 10.88 -6.35 -17.63
N ARG A 216 10.85 -7.17 -16.58
CA ARG A 216 10.31 -6.83 -15.26
C ARG A 216 10.88 -5.52 -14.68
N THR A 217 12.18 -5.31 -14.79
CA THR A 217 12.88 -4.11 -14.30
C THR A 217 13.06 -3.02 -15.37
N GLY A 218 12.57 -3.27 -16.59
CA GLY A 218 12.68 -2.36 -17.69
C GLY A 218 11.77 -1.13 -17.56
N ARG A 219 12.11 -0.07 -18.29
CA ARG A 219 11.32 1.16 -18.32
C ARG A 219 9.95 0.88 -18.93
N LYS A 220 8.88 1.24 -18.21
CA LYS A 220 7.51 1.16 -18.70
C LYS A 220 7.16 2.39 -19.54
N PRO A 221 6.40 2.23 -20.64
CA PRO A 221 5.98 3.35 -21.48
C PRO A 221 5.12 4.34 -20.70
N LEU A 222 5.24 5.62 -21.05
CA LEU A 222 4.41 6.69 -20.49
C LEU A 222 3.17 6.89 -21.38
N HIS A 223 2.02 6.93 -20.80
CA HIS A 223 0.73 7.04 -21.48
C HIS A 223 -0.09 8.24 -20.97
N TRP A 224 0.45 9.46 -21.13
CA TRP A 224 -0.26 10.69 -20.77
C TRP A 224 -1.53 10.91 -21.60
N GLU A 225 -1.57 10.39 -22.82
CA GLU A 225 -2.72 10.39 -23.71
C GLU A 225 -3.93 9.60 -23.17
N TYR A 226 -3.74 8.81 -22.12
CA TYR A 226 -4.86 8.14 -21.43
C TYR A 226 -5.89 9.14 -20.89
N LEU A 227 -5.47 10.35 -20.53
CA LEU A 227 -6.38 11.42 -20.10
C LEU A 227 -7.29 11.96 -21.22
N GLU A 228 -7.00 11.68 -22.49
CA GLU A 228 -7.84 12.02 -23.62
C GLU A 228 -9.02 11.03 -23.77
N ASN A 229 -8.93 9.85 -23.16
CA ASN A 229 -10.01 8.88 -23.15
C ASN A 229 -10.98 9.17 -21.99
N THR A 230 -12.26 9.32 -22.29
CA THR A 230 -13.30 9.72 -21.32
C THR A 230 -13.37 8.77 -20.12
N ASN A 231 -13.38 7.46 -20.34
CA ASN A 231 -13.53 6.46 -19.27
C ASN A 231 -12.33 6.46 -18.31
N ARG A 232 -11.12 6.62 -18.85
CA ARG A 232 -9.89 6.71 -18.05
C ARG A 232 -9.81 8.02 -17.28
N LYS A 233 -10.26 9.11 -17.91
CA LYS A 233 -10.36 10.41 -17.26
C LYS A 233 -11.37 10.39 -16.11
N GLU A 234 -12.51 9.74 -16.27
CA GLU A 234 -13.48 9.57 -15.19
C GLU A 234 -12.89 8.80 -14.00
N LEU A 235 -12.10 7.75 -14.24
CA LEU A 235 -11.36 7.07 -13.18
C LEU A 235 -10.38 8.01 -12.46
N HIS A 236 -9.60 8.78 -13.22
CA HIS A 236 -8.68 9.78 -12.68
C HIS A 236 -9.43 10.82 -11.82
N ASP A 237 -10.59 11.28 -12.29
CA ASP A 237 -11.38 12.28 -11.56
C ASP A 237 -11.91 11.69 -10.23
N VAL A 238 -12.25 10.39 -10.17
CA VAL A 238 -12.58 9.68 -8.91
C VAL A 238 -11.41 9.72 -7.93
N TYR A 239 -10.19 9.43 -8.38
CA TYR A 239 -8.98 9.55 -7.54
C TYR A 239 -8.81 10.98 -7.02
N ALA A 240 -8.91 11.97 -7.91
CA ALA A 240 -8.76 13.38 -7.56
C ALA A 240 -9.78 13.83 -6.52
N ASP A 241 -11.03 13.45 -6.68
CA ASP A 241 -12.11 13.84 -5.77
C ASP A 241 -12.00 13.14 -4.40
N LEU A 242 -11.63 11.86 -4.37
CA LEU A 242 -11.36 11.15 -3.11
C LEU A 242 -10.14 11.73 -2.37
N MET A 243 -9.10 12.16 -3.08
CA MET A 243 -7.96 12.85 -2.47
C MET A 243 -8.35 14.24 -1.93
N LYS A 244 -9.20 14.98 -2.64
CA LYS A 244 -9.78 16.25 -2.13
C LYS A 244 -10.59 15.99 -0.85
N LEU A 245 -11.42 14.94 -0.83
CA LEU A 245 -12.19 14.54 0.36
C LEU A 245 -11.25 14.26 1.54
N ARG A 246 -10.20 13.48 1.34
CA ARG A 246 -9.21 13.18 2.37
C ARG A 246 -8.54 14.44 2.91
N ASN A 247 -8.17 15.36 2.04
CA ASN A 247 -7.53 16.62 2.43
C ASN A 247 -8.51 17.58 3.15
N ALA A 248 -9.77 17.58 2.76
CA ALA A 248 -10.81 18.41 3.40
C ALA A 248 -11.26 17.87 4.77
N HIS A 249 -11.10 16.58 5.02
CA HIS A 249 -11.60 15.89 6.22
C HIS A 249 -10.55 14.98 6.84
N PRO A 250 -9.34 15.48 7.19
CA PRO A 250 -8.25 14.66 7.70
C PRO A 250 -8.63 13.86 8.96
N GLU A 251 -9.59 14.37 9.75
CA GLU A 251 -10.11 13.72 10.95
C GLU A 251 -10.83 12.37 10.68
N LEU A 252 -11.23 12.11 9.44
CA LEU A 252 -11.81 10.82 9.02
C LEU A 252 -10.74 9.81 8.60
N PHE A 253 -9.49 10.24 8.43
CA PHE A 253 -8.44 9.42 7.84
C PHE A 253 -7.19 9.28 8.71
N ASP A 254 -7.19 9.88 9.89
CA ASP A 254 -6.12 9.78 10.87
C ASP A 254 -6.28 8.57 11.81
N SER A 255 -5.38 8.44 12.78
CA SER A 255 -5.32 7.34 13.74
C SER A 255 -6.47 7.30 14.75
N SER A 256 -7.22 8.38 14.87
CA SER A 256 -8.32 8.49 15.82
C SER A 256 -9.65 8.03 15.22
N ALA A 257 -9.74 7.91 13.89
CA ALA A 257 -10.93 7.48 13.18
C ALA A 257 -11.28 6.01 13.49
N ILE A 258 -12.57 5.76 13.64
CA ILE A 258 -13.11 4.41 13.87
C ILE A 258 -13.66 3.88 12.54
N LEU A 259 -13.17 2.71 12.12
CA LEU A 259 -13.64 2.03 10.92
C LEU A 259 -14.49 0.81 11.30
N THR A 260 -15.70 0.77 10.76
CA THR A 260 -16.57 -0.41 10.75
C THR A 260 -16.85 -0.78 9.30
N TRP A 261 -16.60 -2.02 8.92
CA TRP A 261 -16.75 -2.43 7.53
C TRP A 261 -17.18 -3.88 7.30
N LYS A 262 -17.75 -4.09 6.11
CA LYS A 262 -18.11 -5.39 5.53
C LYS A 262 -17.45 -5.46 4.16
N VAL A 263 -16.26 -6.04 4.08
CA VAL A 263 -15.42 -6.05 2.86
C VAL A 263 -14.79 -7.42 2.62
N GLY A 264 -15.29 -8.44 3.30
CA GLY A 264 -14.84 -9.81 3.17
C GLY A 264 -15.34 -10.48 1.88
N VAL A 265 -14.90 -11.71 1.66
CA VAL A 265 -15.39 -12.54 0.55
C VAL A 265 -16.90 -12.84 0.73
N SER A 266 -17.35 -13.07 1.97
CA SER A 266 -18.77 -13.29 2.31
C SER A 266 -19.69 -12.10 2.03
N ASP A 267 -19.12 -10.90 1.91
CA ASP A 267 -19.89 -9.68 1.66
C ASP A 267 -20.05 -9.37 0.16
N TRP A 268 -19.43 -10.17 -0.71
CA TRP A 268 -19.43 -9.94 -2.15
C TRP A 268 -20.84 -9.88 -2.74
N ASP A 269 -21.65 -10.92 -2.49
CA ASP A 269 -23.00 -11.06 -3.07
C ASP A 269 -24.05 -10.19 -2.38
N ASN A 270 -23.74 -9.62 -1.20
CA ASN A 270 -24.64 -8.78 -0.43
C ASN A 270 -24.28 -7.27 -0.48
N GLY A 271 -23.30 -6.95 -1.32
CA GLY A 271 -22.72 -5.62 -1.37
C GLY A 271 -21.78 -5.33 -0.20
N ARG A 272 -20.71 -4.64 -0.49
CA ARG A 272 -19.72 -4.20 0.51
C ARG A 272 -20.05 -2.82 1.04
N SER A 273 -19.70 -2.58 2.31
CA SER A 273 -19.89 -1.28 2.92
C SER A 273 -18.80 -0.97 3.93
N LEU A 274 -18.56 0.31 4.16
CA LEU A 274 -17.77 0.81 5.28
C LEU A 274 -18.38 2.08 5.86
N LEU A 275 -18.15 2.28 7.15
CA LEU A 275 -18.43 3.48 7.91
C LEU A 275 -17.14 3.91 8.59
N VAL A 276 -16.70 5.12 8.31
CA VAL A 276 -15.62 5.78 9.05
C VAL A 276 -16.25 6.87 9.91
N GLU A 277 -15.91 6.88 11.19
CA GLU A 277 -16.41 7.88 12.14
C GLU A 277 -15.23 8.59 12.81
N SER A 278 -15.22 9.91 12.77
CA SER A 278 -14.27 10.74 13.50
C SER A 278 -14.63 10.86 14.97
N VAL A 279 -13.68 11.24 15.82
CA VAL A 279 -13.92 11.52 17.24
C VAL A 279 -14.92 12.66 17.47
N THR A 280 -15.17 13.49 16.48
CA THR A 280 -16.17 14.58 16.53
C THR A 280 -17.56 14.16 16.06
N GLY A 281 -17.75 12.88 15.71
CA GLY A 281 -19.00 12.33 15.23
C GLY A 281 -19.31 12.56 13.74
N LYS A 282 -18.35 13.12 12.96
CA LYS A 282 -18.50 13.17 11.50
C LYS A 282 -18.37 11.78 10.93
N GLN A 283 -19.22 11.41 9.99
CA GLN A 283 -19.28 10.09 9.39
C GLN A 283 -19.07 10.13 7.89
N LEU A 284 -18.36 9.14 7.37
CA LEU A 284 -18.25 8.82 5.95
C LEU A 284 -18.78 7.40 5.74
N VAL A 285 -19.79 7.27 4.88
CA VAL A 285 -20.37 5.99 4.50
C VAL A 285 -20.02 5.69 3.06
N VAL A 286 -19.57 4.47 2.80
CA VAL A 286 -19.34 3.95 1.45
C VAL A 286 -20.08 2.64 1.29
N MET A 287 -20.77 2.50 0.17
CA MET A 287 -21.45 1.26 -0.22
C MET A 287 -21.12 0.96 -1.67
N GLY A 288 -20.96 -0.31 -2.00
CA GLY A 288 -20.62 -0.73 -3.34
C GLY A 288 -21.12 -2.14 -3.68
N ASN A 289 -21.59 -2.28 -4.89
CA ASN A 289 -21.94 -3.55 -5.49
C ASN A 289 -20.80 -3.99 -6.43
N PHE A 290 -20.16 -5.11 -6.11
CA PHE A 290 -19.06 -5.67 -6.88
C PHE A 290 -19.50 -6.77 -7.86
N THR A 291 -20.80 -7.08 -7.88
CA THR A 291 -21.39 -8.12 -8.75
C THR A 291 -22.01 -7.51 -9.99
N HIS A 292 -22.35 -8.35 -10.96
CA HIS A 292 -23.11 -7.95 -12.15
C HIS A 292 -24.65 -7.95 -11.92
N ASN A 293 -25.10 -8.32 -10.72
CA ASN A 293 -26.51 -8.38 -10.37
C ASN A 293 -26.88 -7.18 -9.47
N ALA A 294 -28.14 -6.76 -9.52
CA ALA A 294 -28.65 -5.78 -8.56
C ALA A 294 -28.61 -6.37 -7.14
N VAL A 295 -28.15 -5.58 -6.17
CA VAL A 295 -27.99 -5.98 -4.77
C VAL A 295 -28.50 -4.88 -3.85
N ASP A 296 -29.26 -5.25 -2.85
CA ASP A 296 -29.67 -4.37 -1.75
C ASP A 296 -28.56 -4.31 -0.71
N VAL A 297 -27.86 -3.18 -0.63
CA VAL A 297 -26.79 -2.99 0.34
C VAL A 297 -27.34 -2.32 1.61
N ALA A 298 -27.16 -2.97 2.76
CA ALA A 298 -27.58 -2.40 4.02
C ALA A 298 -26.76 -1.15 4.37
N PHE A 299 -27.44 -0.04 4.68
CA PHE A 299 -26.82 1.21 5.08
C PHE A 299 -26.17 1.05 6.48
N PRO A 300 -24.87 1.30 6.61
CA PRO A 300 -24.14 1.01 7.84
C PRO A 300 -24.26 2.08 8.94
N ALA A 301 -24.85 3.24 8.67
CA ALA A 301 -24.95 4.35 9.62
C ALA A 301 -26.18 4.20 10.54
N THR A 302 -26.07 4.68 11.78
CA THR A 302 -27.07 4.49 12.85
C THR A 302 -28.11 5.60 12.95
N ALA A 303 -28.11 6.60 12.20
CA ALA A 303 -29.06 7.68 12.00
C ALA A 303 -28.36 9.05 11.87
N GLY A 304 -28.68 9.76 10.87
CA GLY A 304 -28.24 11.11 10.59
C GLY A 304 -28.78 11.53 9.23
N ASN A 305 -28.91 12.79 9.02
CA ASN A 305 -29.14 13.30 7.68
C ASN A 305 -27.86 13.15 6.86
N LEU A 306 -27.96 12.58 5.66
CA LEU A 306 -26.90 12.64 4.68
C LEU A 306 -26.88 14.06 4.12
N ASP A 307 -25.96 14.87 4.58
CA ASP A 307 -25.86 16.27 4.16
C ASP A 307 -25.25 16.41 2.76
N GLN A 308 -24.53 15.39 2.27
CA GLN A 308 -23.85 15.44 0.98
C GLN A 308 -23.63 14.05 0.38
N LEU A 309 -24.01 13.87 -0.88
CA LEU A 309 -23.62 12.74 -1.71
C LEU A 309 -22.32 13.10 -2.45
N PHE A 310 -21.23 12.38 -2.12
CA PHE A 310 -19.92 12.71 -2.68
C PHE A 310 -19.73 12.15 -4.10
N TYR A 311 -20.13 10.91 -4.33
CA TYR A 311 -20.01 10.23 -5.62
C TYR A 311 -21.17 9.26 -5.82
N ARG A 312 -21.75 9.29 -6.99
CA ARG A 312 -22.74 8.33 -7.44
C ARG A 312 -22.44 7.94 -8.87
N LYS A 313 -22.34 6.63 -9.15
CA LYS A 313 -22.42 6.09 -10.49
C LYS A 313 -23.47 4.99 -10.50
N GLU A 314 -24.41 5.12 -11.41
CA GLU A 314 -25.50 4.15 -11.68
C GLU A 314 -25.03 3.07 -12.65
#